data_a7797dfd707a7a6c9ca48046ec2f4a2a
#
_entry.id   a7797dfd707a7a6c9ca48046ec2f4a2a
#
_cell.length_a   1.000
_cell.length_b   1.000
_cell.length_c   1.000
_cell.angle_alpha   90.00
_cell.angle_beta   90.00
_cell.angle_gamma   90.00
#
_symmetry.space_group_name_H-M   'P 1'
#
loop_
_entity.id
_entity.type
_entity.pdbx_description
1 polymer ?
#
loop_
_entity_poly.entity_id
_entity_poly.type
_entity_poly.pdbx_seq_one_letter_code
_entity_poly.pdbx_strand_id
1 'polypeptide(L)'
;MKELVPRSAVRRDYADISGGRHVHLTFDDGPNPFCTPDVLDVLMQHRVPATFFVIGTYVADQPELVRRMIAEGHEVANHTMTHPDLSRCGPTEVNDEVLMASKAIRLACPQAAPRHMRAPYGIWTHDVLATSAKAGLAAVHWSVDPRDWSRPGVDSIVSAVLAAVRPGAIVLLHDGYPPGEERLCADAVLRDQTVAALSYLIPALQQRGFAIRPLPQLH
;
A
#
# COMPACT_ATOMS: atom_id res chain seq x y z
N MET A 1 -20.87 9.74 -15.67
CA MET A 1 -19.49 9.30 -15.27
C MET A 1 -18.95 10.41 -14.38
N LYS A 2 -18.44 10.08 -13.19
CA LYS A 2 -17.78 11.08 -12.34
C LYS A 2 -16.44 11.50 -12.98
N GLU A 3 -16.13 12.78 -12.87
CA GLU A 3 -14.89 13.34 -13.39
C GLU A 3 -13.69 12.82 -12.57
N LEU A 4 -12.71 12.25 -13.24
CA LEU A 4 -11.48 11.79 -12.62
C LEU A 4 -10.52 12.97 -12.39
N VAL A 5 -9.88 13.00 -11.25
CA VAL A 5 -8.84 14.00 -11.00
C VAL A 5 -7.58 13.68 -11.82
N PRO A 6 -6.84 14.71 -12.27
CA PRO A 6 -5.58 14.47 -12.94
C PRO A 6 -4.59 13.79 -11.99
N ARG A 7 -3.74 12.92 -12.53
CA ARG A 7 -2.75 12.16 -11.74
C ARG A 7 -1.82 13.05 -10.90
N SER A 8 -1.64 14.30 -11.29
CA SER A 8 -0.85 15.30 -10.55
C SER A 8 -1.53 15.79 -9.27
N ALA A 9 -2.84 15.59 -9.11
CA ALA A 9 -3.59 16.00 -7.91
C ALA A 9 -3.39 15.04 -6.73
N VAL A 10 -2.84 13.85 -6.96
CA VAL A 10 -2.58 12.83 -5.95
C VAL A 10 -1.08 12.59 -5.85
N ARG A 11 -0.57 12.53 -4.64
CA ARG A 11 0.87 12.40 -4.38
C ARG A 11 1.41 11.06 -4.90
N ARG A 12 2.45 11.14 -5.73
CA ARG A 12 3.07 9.98 -6.39
C ARG A 12 4.51 9.72 -5.97
N ASP A 13 5.13 10.69 -5.36
CA ASP A 13 6.46 10.63 -4.79
C ASP A 13 6.62 11.66 -3.66
N TYR A 14 7.66 11.49 -2.90
CA TYR A 14 8.08 12.45 -1.89
C TYR A 14 9.47 12.95 -2.28
N ALA A 15 9.54 14.07 -2.99
CA ALA A 15 10.81 14.74 -3.25
C ALA A 15 11.51 14.98 -1.91
N ASP A 16 12.73 14.49 -1.79
CA ASP A 16 13.47 14.60 -0.54
C ASP A 16 13.91 16.05 -0.29
N ILE A 17 13.26 16.67 0.67
CA ILE A 17 13.58 18.03 1.11
C ILE A 17 14.90 18.05 1.91
N SER A 18 15.38 16.87 2.38
CA SER A 18 16.56 16.72 3.22
C SER A 18 17.82 16.29 2.47
N GLY A 19 17.76 16.11 1.15
CA GLY A 19 18.89 15.69 0.31
C GLY A 19 19.27 14.23 0.40
N GLY A 20 18.50 13.39 1.11
CA GLY A 20 18.71 11.94 1.21
C GLY A 20 18.05 11.15 0.05
N ARG A 21 18.59 9.97 -0.24
CA ARG A 21 18.01 9.06 -1.25
C ARG A 21 17.04 8.11 -0.57
N HIS A 22 15.79 8.56 -0.35
CA HIS A 22 14.74 7.72 0.24
C HIS A 22 13.90 7.02 -0.84
N VAL A 23 13.38 5.84 -0.51
CA VAL A 23 12.38 5.10 -1.29
C VAL A 23 11.37 4.52 -0.32
N HIS A 24 10.11 4.46 -0.76
CA HIS A 24 8.99 3.97 0.04
C HIS A 24 8.45 2.69 -0.59
N LEU A 25 8.64 1.55 0.10
CA LEU A 25 7.97 0.30 -0.27
C LEU A 25 6.56 0.34 0.30
N THR A 26 5.57 0.13 -0.54
CA THR A 26 4.16 0.11 -0.15
C THR A 26 3.49 -1.15 -0.64
N PHE A 27 2.60 -1.72 0.20
CA PHE A 27 1.89 -2.96 -0.08
C PHE A 27 0.39 -2.69 -0.01
N ASP A 28 -0.36 -3.15 -1.01
CA ASP A 28 -1.80 -3.01 -1.08
C ASP A 28 -2.49 -4.37 -0.89
N ASP A 29 -3.79 -4.33 -0.57
CA ASP A 29 -4.73 -5.47 -0.55
C ASP A 29 -4.57 -6.46 0.62
N GLY A 30 -3.67 -6.20 1.57
CA GLY A 30 -3.57 -6.97 2.80
C GLY A 30 -4.55 -6.49 3.90
N PRO A 31 -4.45 -7.08 5.12
CA PRO A 31 -3.59 -8.20 5.48
C PRO A 31 -4.11 -9.55 4.97
N ASN A 32 -3.22 -10.36 4.44
CA ASN A 32 -3.52 -11.71 3.98
C ASN A 32 -2.76 -12.74 4.85
N PRO A 33 -3.44 -13.74 5.46
CA PRO A 33 -2.80 -14.68 6.39
C PRO A 33 -1.74 -15.58 5.74
N PHE A 34 -1.74 -15.71 4.41
CA PHE A 34 -0.81 -16.57 3.67
C PHE A 34 0.38 -15.82 3.06
N CYS A 35 0.29 -14.49 2.91
CA CYS A 35 1.31 -13.70 2.22
C CYS A 35 1.92 -12.61 3.10
N THR A 36 1.08 -11.91 3.87
CA THR A 36 1.55 -10.81 4.74
C THR A 36 2.60 -11.26 5.76
N PRO A 37 2.49 -12.42 6.44
CA PRO A 37 3.54 -12.89 7.35
C PRO A 37 4.90 -13.01 6.68
N ASP A 38 4.97 -13.58 5.47
CA ASP A 38 6.22 -13.77 4.74
C ASP A 38 6.83 -12.43 4.30
N VAL A 39 5.98 -11.46 3.89
CA VAL A 39 6.44 -10.08 3.59
C VAL A 39 7.06 -9.45 4.83
N LEU A 40 6.39 -9.55 5.99
CA LEU A 40 6.89 -9.00 7.27
C LEU A 40 8.20 -9.67 7.67
N ASP A 41 8.33 -10.98 7.52
CA ASP A 41 9.56 -11.72 7.83
C ASP A 41 10.76 -11.21 7.01
N VAL A 42 10.56 -10.98 5.69
CA VAL A 42 11.61 -10.44 4.83
C VAL A 42 11.97 -9.00 5.23
N LEU A 43 10.96 -8.14 5.50
CA LEU A 43 11.21 -6.77 5.94
C LEU A 43 11.97 -6.72 7.27
N MET A 44 11.60 -7.59 8.23
CA MET A 44 12.28 -7.74 9.52
C MET A 44 13.71 -8.22 9.35
N GLN A 45 13.98 -9.23 8.50
CA GLN A 45 15.31 -9.73 8.20
C GLN A 45 16.24 -8.63 7.71
N HIS A 46 15.73 -7.72 6.88
CA HIS A 46 16.48 -6.59 6.35
C HIS A 46 16.41 -5.32 7.21
N ARG A 47 15.62 -5.33 8.29
CA ARG A 47 15.40 -4.20 9.21
C ARG A 47 14.92 -2.94 8.47
N VAL A 48 14.00 -3.10 7.56
CA VAL A 48 13.44 -1.99 6.77
C VAL A 48 11.95 -1.82 7.05
N PRO A 49 11.48 -0.59 7.28
CA PRO A 49 10.05 -0.33 7.43
C PRO A 49 9.37 -0.19 6.06
N ALA A 50 8.04 -0.35 6.07
CA ALA A 50 7.19 -0.19 4.89
C ALA A 50 5.85 0.46 5.27
N THR A 51 4.99 0.75 4.29
CA THR A 51 3.61 1.19 4.49
C THR A 51 2.66 0.16 3.88
N PHE A 52 1.66 -0.28 4.65
CA PHE A 52 0.64 -1.24 4.23
C PHE A 52 -0.70 -0.53 4.07
N PHE A 53 -1.25 -0.49 2.87
CA PHE A 53 -2.61 -0.02 2.57
C PHE A 53 -3.56 -1.19 2.70
N VAL A 54 -4.25 -1.27 3.84
CA VAL A 54 -5.01 -2.45 4.23
C VAL A 54 -6.49 -2.31 3.94
N ILE A 55 -7.13 -3.40 3.51
CA ILE A 55 -8.57 -3.50 3.30
C ILE A 55 -9.26 -3.76 4.64
N GLY A 56 -10.26 -2.95 4.97
CA GLY A 56 -10.91 -2.96 6.29
C GLY A 56 -11.55 -4.28 6.67
N THR A 57 -12.15 -5.01 5.73
CA THR A 57 -12.72 -6.36 5.98
C THR A 57 -11.63 -7.34 6.39
N TYR A 58 -10.49 -7.32 5.72
CA TYR A 58 -9.36 -8.19 6.07
C TYR A 58 -8.70 -7.80 7.40
N VAL A 59 -8.69 -6.50 7.73
CA VAL A 59 -8.26 -6.02 9.06
C VAL A 59 -9.15 -6.60 10.15
N ALA A 60 -10.47 -6.65 9.95
CA ALA A 60 -11.40 -7.23 10.91
C ALA A 60 -11.19 -8.74 11.11
N ASP A 61 -10.84 -9.45 10.04
CA ASP A 61 -10.58 -10.89 10.06
C ASP A 61 -9.18 -11.23 10.61
N GLN A 62 -8.18 -10.34 10.42
CA GLN A 62 -6.77 -10.55 10.74
C GLN A 62 -6.17 -9.44 11.62
N PRO A 63 -6.78 -9.09 12.78
CA PRO A 63 -6.31 -7.97 13.60
C PRO A 63 -4.90 -8.17 14.15
N GLU A 64 -4.46 -9.42 14.32
CA GLU A 64 -3.11 -9.74 14.81
C GLU A 64 -2.02 -9.32 13.81
N LEU A 65 -2.28 -9.45 12.51
CA LEU A 65 -1.32 -9.01 11.50
C LEU A 65 -1.15 -7.49 11.51
N VAL A 66 -2.24 -6.73 11.74
CA VAL A 66 -2.17 -5.27 11.91
C VAL A 66 -1.35 -4.90 13.15
N ARG A 67 -1.54 -5.60 14.27
CA ARG A 67 -0.72 -5.40 15.48
C ARG A 67 0.74 -5.71 15.23
N ARG A 68 1.03 -6.78 14.48
CA ARG A 68 2.39 -7.16 14.09
C ARG A 68 3.05 -6.08 13.22
N MET A 69 2.34 -5.58 12.18
CA MET A 69 2.84 -4.47 11.36
C MET A 69 3.27 -3.27 12.20
N ILE A 70 2.41 -2.83 13.14
CA ILE A 70 2.71 -1.68 14.00
C ILE A 70 3.87 -1.98 14.98
N ALA A 71 3.91 -3.18 15.58
CA ALA A 71 4.96 -3.57 16.51
C ALA A 71 6.34 -3.65 15.84
N GLU A 72 6.39 -4.01 14.56
CA GLU A 72 7.62 -4.07 13.76
C GLU A 72 8.00 -2.72 13.11
N GLY A 73 7.23 -1.64 13.40
CA GLY A 73 7.57 -0.27 12.97
C GLY A 73 7.10 0.09 11.57
N HIS A 74 6.16 -0.66 11.01
CA HIS A 74 5.53 -0.33 9.74
C HIS A 74 4.38 0.65 9.93
N GLU A 75 4.02 1.37 8.87
CA GLU A 75 2.81 2.18 8.83
C GLU A 75 1.64 1.35 8.29
N VAL A 76 0.47 1.51 8.90
CA VAL A 76 -0.80 0.97 8.40
C VAL A 76 -1.65 2.11 7.89
N ALA A 77 -2.07 2.04 6.63
CA ALA A 77 -2.81 3.05 5.89
C ALA A 77 -4.14 2.49 5.35
N ASN A 78 -5.02 3.37 4.93
CA ASN A 78 -6.39 3.03 4.51
C ASN A 78 -6.46 2.64 3.03
N HIS A 79 -7.03 1.45 2.73
CA HIS A 79 -7.33 0.99 1.38
C HIS A 79 -8.82 0.68 1.18
N THR A 80 -9.71 1.46 1.83
CA THR A 80 -11.17 1.29 1.88
C THR A 80 -11.63 0.07 2.68
N MET A 81 -12.93 -0.04 2.92
CA MET A 81 -13.48 -1.15 3.70
C MET A 81 -13.58 -2.44 2.90
N THR A 82 -14.02 -2.36 1.62
CA THR A 82 -14.33 -3.54 0.79
C THR A 82 -13.68 -3.52 -0.59
N HIS A 83 -12.81 -2.54 -0.88
CA HIS A 83 -12.07 -2.39 -2.13
C HIS A 83 -12.93 -2.15 -3.40
N PRO A 84 -13.98 -1.31 -3.36
CA PRO A 84 -14.76 -1.02 -4.57
C PRO A 84 -14.06 -0.01 -5.49
N ASP A 85 -14.46 0.00 -6.76
CA ASP A 85 -14.19 1.15 -7.64
C ASP A 85 -15.00 2.37 -7.16
N LEU A 86 -14.33 3.23 -6.39
CA LEU A 86 -14.97 4.41 -5.76
C LEU A 86 -15.55 5.41 -6.77
N SER A 87 -15.14 5.37 -8.04
CA SER A 87 -15.74 6.22 -9.08
C SER A 87 -17.18 5.83 -9.39
N ARG A 88 -17.56 4.60 -9.07
CA ARG A 88 -18.88 4.03 -9.28
C ARG A 88 -19.78 4.12 -8.05
N CYS A 89 -19.22 4.44 -6.89
CA CYS A 89 -19.91 4.55 -5.60
C CYS A 89 -20.59 5.91 -5.42
N GLY A 90 -21.72 5.94 -4.71
CA GLY A 90 -22.36 7.18 -4.26
C GLY A 90 -21.53 7.92 -3.19
N PRO A 91 -21.82 9.22 -2.90
CA PRO A 91 -21.06 9.97 -1.90
C PRO A 91 -21.09 9.36 -0.49
N THR A 92 -22.27 8.84 -0.09
CA THR A 92 -22.43 8.16 1.21
C THR A 92 -21.59 6.88 1.27
N GLU A 93 -21.62 6.08 0.21
CA GLU A 93 -20.85 4.84 0.11
C GLU A 93 -19.34 5.11 0.13
N VAL A 94 -18.86 6.13 -0.59
CA VAL A 94 -17.44 6.56 -0.51
C VAL A 94 -17.06 6.95 0.91
N ASN A 95 -17.93 7.70 1.60
CA ASN A 95 -17.68 8.09 3.00
C ASN A 95 -17.60 6.87 3.93
N ASP A 96 -18.53 5.94 3.79
CA ASP A 96 -18.59 4.74 4.61
C ASP A 96 -17.36 3.84 4.36
N GLU A 97 -16.97 3.64 3.11
CA GLU A 97 -15.76 2.90 2.74
C GLU A 97 -14.50 3.45 3.42
N VAL A 98 -14.34 4.76 3.44
CA VAL A 98 -13.16 5.42 4.04
C VAL A 98 -13.22 5.37 5.57
N LEU A 99 -14.36 5.72 6.17
CA LEU A 99 -14.48 5.83 7.63
C LEU A 99 -14.51 4.46 8.31
N MET A 100 -15.19 3.47 7.72
CA MET A 100 -15.28 2.12 8.30
C MET A 100 -13.92 1.41 8.26
N ALA A 101 -13.13 1.55 7.17
CA ALA A 101 -11.78 1.03 7.12
C ALA A 101 -10.88 1.67 8.20
N SER A 102 -10.93 2.99 8.34
CA SER A 102 -10.17 3.69 9.40
C SER A 102 -10.60 3.26 10.80
N LYS A 103 -11.89 2.97 11.00
CA LYS A 103 -12.41 2.43 12.26
C LYS A 103 -11.93 1.01 12.51
N ALA A 104 -11.95 0.13 11.50
CA ALA A 104 -11.46 -1.24 11.61
C ALA A 104 -9.97 -1.27 12.01
N ILE A 105 -9.14 -0.44 11.38
CA ILE A 105 -7.72 -0.31 11.70
C ILE A 105 -7.52 0.10 13.18
N ARG A 106 -8.24 1.12 13.66
CA ARG A 106 -8.13 1.57 15.05
C ARG A 106 -8.67 0.55 16.06
N LEU A 107 -9.67 -0.24 15.69
CA LEU A 107 -10.18 -1.32 16.54
C LEU A 107 -9.19 -2.48 16.65
N ALA A 108 -8.53 -2.83 15.53
CA ALA A 108 -7.50 -3.88 15.51
C ALA A 108 -6.28 -3.47 16.34
N CYS A 109 -5.84 -2.21 16.22
CA CYS A 109 -4.69 -1.67 16.94
C CYS A 109 -4.93 -0.18 17.26
N PRO A 110 -5.26 0.19 18.53
CA PRO A 110 -5.50 1.58 18.91
C PRO A 110 -4.32 2.54 18.64
N GLN A 111 -3.09 2.02 18.58
CA GLN A 111 -1.89 2.79 18.26
C GLN A 111 -1.78 3.08 16.76
N ALA A 112 -2.48 2.31 15.91
CA ALA A 112 -2.53 2.56 14.49
C ALA A 112 -3.43 3.76 14.19
N ALA A 113 -2.83 4.88 13.79
CA ALA A 113 -3.54 6.07 13.34
C ALA A 113 -3.31 6.22 11.83
N PRO A 114 -4.19 5.70 10.96
CA PRO A 114 -4.00 5.83 9.53
C PRO A 114 -3.97 7.32 9.14
N ARG A 115 -2.95 7.70 8.38
CA ARG A 115 -2.73 9.08 7.91
C ARG A 115 -2.75 9.19 6.40
N HIS A 116 -2.64 8.05 5.73
CA HIS A 116 -2.64 7.96 4.29
C HIS A 116 -3.80 7.08 3.82
N MET A 117 -4.26 7.36 2.61
CA MET A 117 -5.23 6.55 1.89
C MET A 117 -4.76 6.34 0.46
N ARG A 118 -4.96 5.15 -0.05
CA ARG A 118 -4.86 4.84 -1.48
C ARG A 118 -6.22 4.34 -1.96
N ALA A 119 -6.74 4.96 -3.03
CA ALA A 119 -7.99 4.50 -3.63
C ALA A 119 -7.75 3.21 -4.42
N PRO A 120 -8.65 2.22 -4.33
CA PRO A 120 -8.62 1.02 -5.16
C PRO A 120 -8.39 1.34 -6.63
N TYR A 121 -7.59 0.52 -7.31
CA TYR A 121 -7.22 0.68 -8.73
C TYR A 121 -6.51 2.01 -9.06
N GLY A 122 -6.15 2.81 -8.06
CA GLY A 122 -5.61 4.15 -8.25
C GLY A 122 -6.61 5.14 -8.86
N ILE A 123 -7.91 4.88 -8.74
CA ILE A 123 -8.97 5.70 -9.34
C ILE A 123 -9.45 6.75 -8.33
N TRP A 124 -9.18 8.02 -8.64
CA TRP A 124 -9.53 9.16 -7.82
C TRP A 124 -10.53 10.07 -8.55
N THR A 125 -11.61 10.44 -7.85
CA THR A 125 -12.54 11.51 -8.25
C THR A 125 -12.40 12.68 -7.28
N HIS A 126 -12.97 13.84 -7.63
CA HIS A 126 -12.98 15.00 -6.72
C HIS A 126 -13.68 14.68 -5.39
N ASP A 127 -14.76 13.89 -5.41
CA ASP A 127 -15.51 13.48 -4.21
C ASP A 127 -14.64 12.56 -3.32
N VAL A 128 -13.95 11.58 -3.93
CA VAL A 128 -13.07 10.66 -3.20
C VAL A 128 -11.91 11.41 -2.54
N LEU A 129 -11.30 12.36 -3.27
CA LEU A 129 -10.22 13.17 -2.75
C LEU A 129 -10.68 14.08 -1.60
N ALA A 130 -11.85 14.71 -1.75
CA ALA A 130 -12.44 15.55 -0.71
C ALA A 130 -12.82 14.74 0.55
N THR A 131 -13.34 13.51 0.38
CA THR A 131 -13.68 12.61 1.49
C THR A 131 -12.42 12.15 2.23
N SER A 132 -11.38 11.76 1.50
CA SER A 132 -10.08 11.42 2.09
C SER A 132 -9.54 12.57 2.94
N ALA A 133 -9.53 13.79 2.40
CA ALA A 133 -9.07 14.99 3.11
C ALA A 133 -9.90 15.30 4.37
N LYS A 134 -11.24 15.20 4.30
CA LYS A 134 -12.13 15.37 5.45
C LYS A 134 -11.90 14.33 6.54
N ALA A 135 -11.52 13.11 6.17
CA ALA A 135 -11.15 12.06 7.10
C ALA A 135 -9.74 12.23 7.69
N GLY A 136 -9.01 13.29 7.32
CA GLY A 136 -7.63 13.54 7.77
C GLY A 136 -6.60 12.61 7.11
N LEU A 137 -6.93 12.04 5.93
CA LEU A 137 -6.10 11.10 5.21
C LEU A 137 -5.47 11.77 3.97
N ALA A 138 -4.16 11.71 3.85
CA ALA A 138 -3.46 12.14 2.67
C ALA A 138 -3.65 11.13 1.52
N ALA A 139 -4.10 11.61 0.38
CA ALA A 139 -4.25 10.81 -0.82
C ALA A 139 -2.89 10.45 -1.42
N VAL A 140 -2.61 9.17 -1.61
CA VAL A 140 -1.35 8.64 -2.10
C VAL A 140 -1.56 7.73 -3.31
N HIS A 141 -0.74 7.92 -4.32
CA HIS A 141 -0.62 7.06 -5.49
C HIS A 141 0.75 6.36 -5.45
N TRP A 142 1.34 6.02 -6.60
CA TRP A 142 2.67 5.46 -6.76
C TRP A 142 3.39 6.05 -7.96
N SER A 143 4.71 5.95 -7.97
CA SER A 143 5.55 6.34 -9.11
C SER A 143 6.23 5.15 -9.78
N VAL A 144 6.30 4.01 -9.10
CA VAL A 144 6.88 2.77 -9.61
C VAL A 144 5.88 1.63 -9.42
N ASP A 145 5.54 0.94 -10.52
CA ASP A 145 4.61 -0.19 -10.55
C ASP A 145 5.24 -1.35 -11.34
N PRO A 146 5.78 -2.37 -10.67
CA PRO A 146 6.33 -3.54 -11.34
C PRO A 146 5.26 -4.54 -11.80
N ARG A 147 3.97 -4.28 -11.49
CA ARG A 147 2.83 -5.15 -11.78
C ARG A 147 2.98 -6.55 -11.19
N ASP A 148 3.50 -6.63 -9.97
CA ASP A 148 3.76 -7.88 -9.23
C ASP A 148 2.52 -8.77 -9.10
N TRP A 149 1.33 -8.14 -9.00
CA TRP A 149 0.03 -8.80 -9.00
C TRP A 149 -0.23 -9.67 -10.24
N SER A 150 0.41 -9.36 -11.38
CA SER A 150 0.28 -10.12 -12.64
C SER A 150 1.24 -11.31 -12.73
N ARG A 151 2.05 -11.57 -11.69
CA ARG A 151 3.03 -12.66 -11.60
C ARG A 151 4.05 -12.68 -12.76
N PRO A 152 4.75 -11.56 -13.04
CA PRO A 152 5.63 -11.44 -14.20
C PRO A 152 6.98 -12.16 -14.05
N GLY A 153 7.23 -12.78 -12.90
CA GLY A 153 8.49 -13.38 -12.49
C GLY A 153 9.31 -12.47 -11.57
N VAL A 154 10.08 -13.09 -10.68
CA VAL A 154 10.89 -12.40 -9.67
C VAL A 154 11.86 -11.40 -10.30
N ASP A 155 12.61 -11.83 -11.32
CA ASP A 155 13.59 -10.97 -12.01
C ASP A 155 12.93 -9.77 -12.70
N SER A 156 11.73 -9.95 -13.23
CA SER A 156 10.95 -8.89 -13.88
C SER A 156 10.52 -7.83 -12.85
N ILE A 157 10.04 -8.25 -11.68
CA ILE A 157 9.67 -7.35 -10.58
C ILE A 157 10.89 -6.53 -10.14
N VAL A 158 12.00 -7.21 -9.84
CA VAL A 158 13.24 -6.56 -9.39
C VAL A 158 13.75 -5.58 -10.44
N SER A 159 13.87 -6.02 -11.70
CA SER A 159 14.39 -5.19 -12.79
C SER A 159 13.51 -3.96 -13.04
N ALA A 160 12.17 -4.11 -13.03
CA ALA A 160 11.24 -3.01 -13.24
C ALA A 160 11.38 -1.93 -12.15
N VAL A 161 11.48 -2.35 -10.87
CA VAL A 161 11.68 -1.39 -9.77
C VAL A 161 13.03 -0.70 -9.89
N LEU A 162 14.12 -1.48 -10.07
CA LEU A 162 15.47 -0.92 -10.13
C LEU A 162 15.72 -0.01 -11.35
N ALA A 163 14.97 -0.18 -12.44
CA ALA A 163 15.03 0.70 -13.60
C ALA A 163 14.28 2.02 -13.41
N ALA A 164 13.20 2.02 -12.60
CA ALA A 164 12.31 3.18 -12.46
C ALA A 164 12.53 3.96 -11.15
N VAL A 165 13.18 3.38 -10.15
CA VAL A 165 13.35 3.99 -8.84
C VAL A 165 14.21 5.26 -8.90
N ARG A 166 13.74 6.31 -8.19
CA ARG A 166 14.44 7.58 -7.99
C ARG A 166 14.22 8.04 -6.54
N PRO A 167 14.98 9.02 -6.04
CA PRO A 167 14.74 9.59 -4.71
C PRO A 167 13.28 10.04 -4.54
N GLY A 168 12.68 9.64 -3.42
CA GLY A 168 11.27 9.90 -3.11
C GLY A 168 10.27 8.96 -3.78
N ALA A 169 10.71 7.97 -4.56
CA ALA A 169 9.80 7.06 -5.26
C ALA A 169 8.94 6.27 -4.29
N ILE A 170 7.66 6.12 -4.63
CA ILE A 170 6.70 5.23 -3.99
C ILE A 170 6.55 4.00 -4.89
N VAL A 171 6.94 2.84 -4.38
CA VAL A 171 6.84 1.56 -5.08
C VAL A 171 5.55 0.86 -4.67
N LEU A 172 4.70 0.54 -5.66
CA LEU A 172 3.50 -0.28 -5.47
C LEU A 172 3.87 -1.75 -5.53
N LEU A 173 3.54 -2.47 -4.48
CA LEU A 173 3.57 -3.92 -4.38
C LEU A 173 2.27 -4.40 -3.73
N HIS A 174 2.06 -5.71 -3.64
CA HIS A 174 0.86 -6.28 -3.04
C HIS A 174 1.24 -7.40 -2.07
N ASP A 175 0.60 -7.41 -0.89
CA ASP A 175 0.69 -8.49 0.10
C ASP A 175 -0.64 -9.26 0.25
N GLY A 176 -1.64 -8.86 -0.54
CA GLY A 176 -2.96 -9.47 -0.61
C GLY A 176 -3.55 -9.42 -2.02
N TYR A 177 -4.86 -9.54 -2.09
CA TYR A 177 -5.67 -9.45 -3.32
C TYR A 177 -7.05 -8.90 -2.98
N PRO A 178 -7.72 -8.20 -3.92
CA PRO A 178 -9.07 -7.70 -3.69
C PRO A 178 -10.09 -8.79 -3.39
N PRO A 179 -11.12 -8.53 -2.56
CA PRO A 179 -12.20 -9.48 -2.31
C PRO A 179 -12.87 -9.97 -3.59
N GLY A 180 -13.02 -11.29 -3.73
CA GLY A 180 -13.64 -11.92 -4.89
C GLY A 180 -12.66 -12.35 -6.00
N GLU A 181 -11.43 -11.88 -5.98
CA GLU A 181 -10.40 -12.29 -6.97
C GLU A 181 -9.87 -13.71 -6.70
N GLU A 182 -9.98 -14.23 -5.48
CA GLU A 182 -9.64 -15.60 -5.12
C GLU A 182 -10.36 -16.66 -5.97
N ARG A 183 -11.48 -16.29 -6.60
CA ARG A 183 -12.28 -17.18 -7.45
C ARG A 183 -11.77 -17.27 -8.89
N LEU A 184 -10.89 -16.38 -9.30
CA LEU A 184 -10.44 -16.29 -10.69
C LEU A 184 -9.37 -17.34 -11.01
N CYS A 185 -8.41 -17.56 -10.11
CA CYS A 185 -7.38 -18.60 -10.25
C CYS A 185 -6.67 -18.79 -8.89
N ALA A 186 -6.45 -20.02 -8.46
CA ALA A 186 -5.74 -20.31 -7.22
C ALA A 186 -4.32 -19.70 -7.19
N ASP A 187 -3.64 -19.65 -8.34
CA ASP A 187 -2.30 -19.05 -8.44
C ASP A 187 -2.30 -17.53 -8.45
N ALA A 188 -3.41 -16.88 -8.86
CA ALA A 188 -3.49 -15.42 -8.93
C ALA A 188 -3.46 -14.75 -7.54
N VAL A 189 -3.84 -15.49 -6.50
CA VAL A 189 -3.87 -14.99 -5.11
C VAL A 189 -2.52 -15.13 -4.39
N LEU A 190 -1.55 -15.84 -4.99
CA LEU A 190 -0.23 -16.00 -4.39
C LEU A 190 0.62 -14.75 -4.63
N ARG A 191 1.33 -14.31 -3.59
CA ARG A 191 2.32 -13.22 -3.65
C ARG A 191 3.75 -13.73 -3.42
N ASP A 192 3.98 -15.03 -3.66
CA ASP A 192 5.29 -15.70 -3.54
C ASP A 192 6.38 -15.00 -4.36
N GLN A 193 6.04 -14.54 -5.59
CA GLN A 193 6.99 -13.79 -6.41
C GLN A 193 7.34 -12.42 -5.82
N THR A 194 6.37 -11.72 -5.21
CA THR A 194 6.59 -10.47 -4.50
C THR A 194 7.50 -10.70 -3.28
N VAL A 195 7.18 -11.72 -2.46
CA VAL A 195 8.01 -12.10 -1.31
C VAL A 195 9.44 -12.42 -1.74
N ALA A 196 9.60 -13.29 -2.74
CA ALA A 196 10.93 -13.64 -3.25
C ALA A 196 11.67 -12.42 -3.83
N ALA A 197 10.98 -11.54 -4.58
CA ALA A 197 11.56 -10.34 -5.14
C ALA A 197 12.09 -9.38 -4.07
N LEU A 198 11.41 -9.25 -2.92
CA LEU A 198 11.86 -8.38 -1.82
C LEU A 198 13.25 -8.76 -1.31
N SER A 199 13.56 -10.06 -1.22
CA SER A 199 14.87 -10.55 -0.75
C SER A 199 16.04 -10.12 -1.63
N TYR A 200 15.79 -9.83 -2.91
CA TYR A 200 16.78 -9.29 -3.85
C TYR A 200 16.69 -7.78 -3.96
N LEU A 201 15.48 -7.24 -3.95
CA LEU A 201 15.21 -5.82 -4.18
C LEU A 201 15.75 -4.94 -3.03
N ILE A 202 15.51 -5.35 -1.78
CA ILE A 202 15.92 -4.56 -0.62
C ILE A 202 17.45 -4.36 -0.57
N PRO A 203 18.28 -5.42 -0.65
CA PRO A 203 19.74 -5.26 -0.70
C PRO A 203 20.19 -4.43 -1.92
N ALA A 204 19.57 -4.62 -3.08
CA ALA A 204 19.94 -3.87 -4.29
C ALA A 204 19.64 -2.37 -4.17
N LEU A 205 18.53 -1.99 -3.54
CA LEU A 205 18.21 -0.59 -3.25
C LEU A 205 19.22 0.01 -2.25
N GLN A 206 19.53 -0.72 -1.18
CA GLN A 206 20.53 -0.30 -0.19
C GLN A 206 21.92 -0.13 -0.80
N GLN A 207 22.37 -1.06 -1.66
CA GLN A 207 23.63 -0.95 -2.40
C GLN A 207 23.68 0.25 -3.34
N ARG A 208 22.54 0.69 -3.87
CA ARG A 208 22.40 1.91 -4.66
C ARG A 208 22.32 3.18 -3.80
N GLY A 209 22.47 3.06 -2.48
CA GLY A 209 22.44 4.17 -1.53
C GLY A 209 21.04 4.69 -1.20
N PHE A 210 20.00 3.90 -1.43
CA PHE A 210 18.65 4.25 -0.98
C PHE A 210 18.43 3.82 0.47
N ALA A 211 17.87 4.73 1.28
CA ALA A 211 17.28 4.41 2.57
C ALA A 211 15.79 4.10 2.39
N ILE A 212 15.36 2.91 2.79
CA ILE A 212 13.94 2.53 2.74
C ILE A 212 13.25 3.10 3.97
N ARG A 213 12.14 3.83 3.78
CA ARG A 213 11.38 4.51 4.84
C ARG A 213 9.88 4.31 4.62
N PRO A 214 9.06 4.35 5.70
CA PRO A 214 7.61 4.46 5.54
C PRO A 214 7.28 5.81 4.90
N LEU A 215 6.03 5.98 4.48
CA LEU A 215 5.59 7.28 3.94
C LEU A 215 5.76 8.38 4.99
N PRO A 216 6.19 9.60 4.59
CA PRO A 216 6.39 10.70 5.53
C PRO A 216 5.08 11.14 6.15
N GLN A 217 5.11 11.44 7.43
CA GLN A 217 4.00 12.09 8.12
C GLN A 217 3.88 13.52 7.62
N LEU A 218 2.73 13.87 7.04
CA LEU A 218 2.42 15.25 6.70
C LEU A 218 1.95 15.98 7.97
N HIS A 219 2.63 17.05 8.31
CA HIS A 219 2.27 17.95 9.40
C HIS A 219 1.31 19.02 8.88
#